data_c8c242a2995c0a24231594978f684a7c
#
_entry.id   c8c242a2995c0a24231594978f684a7c
#
_cell.length_a   1.000
_cell.length_b   1.000
_cell.length_c   1.000
_cell.angle_alpha   90.00
_cell.angle_beta   90.00
_cell.angle_gamma   90.00
#
_symmetry.space_group_name_H-M   'P 1'
#
loop_
_entity.id
_entity.type
_entity.pdbx_description
1 polymer ?
#
loop_
_entity_poly.entity_id
_entity_poly.type
_entity_poly.pdbx_seq_one_letter_code
_entity_poly.pdbx_strand_id
1 'polypeptide(L)'
;TAVKIYAAKQHGLIKSNAHFWREFGSRESISRLNQDTEYCKQYLTENDIGLVCAFDENFPALPPCVKPGDKPYLFAYKGDISLLSDRSKNTAVVGVLTPATDIIERERKIVELLVQGGLNVLSGLAGGCDTVAHKSCIDAGGKTIAFLPTTLDSIYPKENTSLAQQIVRSGGLVITEYIAPPANRYEHIKRFIERDRLQAMFAANVILIASYDKGQGDSGSRHAMQKAAEYGAARYVMYNHYTDTDLPIFALNRRLIDEGAEILTPKAIDEIQNG
;
A
#
# COMPACT_ATOMS: atom_id res chain seq x y z
N THR A 1 -1.25 13.97 20.37
CA THR A 1 0.08 14.48 20.85
C THR A 1 1.22 13.64 20.26
N ALA A 2 1.15 12.30 20.29
CA ALA A 2 2.16 11.42 19.69
C ALA A 2 2.31 11.66 18.18
N VAL A 3 1.21 11.88 17.47
CA VAL A 3 1.17 12.17 16.02
C VAL A 3 1.93 13.46 15.68
N LYS A 4 1.73 14.53 16.44
CA LYS A 4 2.45 15.80 16.19
C LYS A 4 3.95 15.68 16.53
N ILE A 5 4.30 14.94 17.58
CA ILE A 5 5.69 14.64 17.93
C ILE A 5 6.38 13.84 16.82
N TYR A 6 5.68 12.83 16.28
CA TYR A 6 6.18 12.03 15.19
C TYR A 6 6.34 12.83 13.89
N ALA A 7 5.31 13.58 13.48
CA ALA A 7 5.38 14.45 12.33
C ALA A 7 6.49 15.50 12.48
N ALA A 8 6.61 16.11 13.63
CA ALA A 8 7.67 17.08 13.93
C ALA A 8 9.08 16.45 13.92
N LYS A 9 9.24 15.19 14.34
CA LYS A 9 10.48 14.42 14.19
C LYS A 9 10.80 14.10 12.73
N GLN A 10 9.81 13.65 11.98
CA GLN A 10 9.97 13.33 10.54
C GLN A 10 10.40 14.57 9.74
N HIS A 11 9.84 15.72 10.04
CA HIS A 11 10.18 16.99 9.38
C HIS A 11 11.42 17.70 9.98
N GLY A 12 12.17 17.03 10.86
CA GLY A 12 13.36 17.61 11.47
C GLY A 12 13.10 18.80 12.40
N LEU A 13 11.84 19.07 12.74
CA LEU A 13 11.43 20.16 13.63
C LEU A 13 11.76 19.87 15.10
N ILE A 14 11.88 18.58 15.47
CA ILE A 14 12.29 18.14 16.79
C ILE A 14 13.60 17.38 16.69
N LYS A 15 14.67 17.98 17.20
CA LYS A 15 16.02 17.40 17.19
C LYS A 15 16.33 16.58 18.46
N SER A 16 15.61 16.82 19.56
CA SER A 16 15.79 16.11 20.84
C SER A 16 14.57 16.26 21.73
N ASN A 17 14.46 15.45 22.80
CA ASN A 17 13.42 15.61 23.82
C ASN A 17 13.49 16.98 24.52
N ALA A 18 14.68 17.50 24.76
CA ALA A 18 14.86 18.84 25.35
C ALA A 18 14.37 19.94 24.39
N HIS A 19 14.54 19.79 23.09
CA HIS A 19 13.99 20.67 22.06
C HIS A 19 12.47 20.63 22.04
N PHE A 20 11.88 19.42 22.11
CA PHE A 20 10.44 19.26 22.22
C PHE A 20 9.83 20.01 23.42
N TRP A 21 10.37 19.80 24.63
CA TRP A 21 9.85 20.46 25.84
C TRP A 21 10.03 21.97 25.84
N ARG A 22 11.04 22.50 25.17
CA ARG A 22 11.26 23.94 25.00
C ARG A 22 10.22 24.59 24.11
N GLU A 23 9.89 23.93 22.99
CA GLU A 23 8.92 24.42 21.98
C GLU A 23 7.46 24.25 22.45
N PHE A 24 7.16 23.13 23.09
CA PHE A 24 5.79 22.70 23.37
C PHE A 24 5.44 22.63 24.86
N GLY A 25 6.36 22.94 25.75
CA GLY A 25 6.15 22.80 27.19
C GLY A 25 5.49 24.02 27.88
N SER A 26 5.21 25.11 27.18
CA SER A 26 4.49 26.25 27.73
C SER A 26 2.99 26.00 27.86
N ARG A 27 2.30 26.64 28.82
CA ARG A 27 0.83 26.54 28.95
C ARG A 27 0.12 27.00 27.68
N GLU A 28 0.63 28.02 27.01
CA GLU A 28 0.08 28.57 25.78
C GLU A 28 0.22 27.57 24.62
N SER A 29 1.38 26.93 24.49
CA SER A 29 1.60 25.85 23.50
C SER A 29 0.70 24.65 23.75
N ILE A 30 0.46 24.27 25.01
CA ILE A 30 -0.45 23.17 25.37
C ILE A 30 -1.90 23.54 25.03
N SER A 31 -2.35 24.75 25.32
CA SER A 31 -3.68 25.25 25.00
C SER A 31 -3.93 25.23 23.49
N ARG A 32 -2.98 25.70 22.69
CA ARG A 32 -3.02 25.69 21.24
C ARG A 32 -3.05 24.26 20.69
N LEU A 33 -2.24 23.36 21.25
CA LEU A 33 -2.27 21.93 20.90
C LEU A 33 -3.62 21.27 21.15
N ASN A 34 -4.29 21.64 22.25
CA ASN A 34 -5.63 21.12 22.56
C ASN A 34 -6.68 21.62 21.57
N GLN A 35 -6.66 22.94 21.24
CA GLN A 35 -7.56 23.51 20.23
C GLN A 35 -7.35 22.86 18.86
N ASP A 36 -6.11 22.73 18.40
CA ASP A 36 -5.79 22.06 17.16
C ASP A 36 -6.20 20.58 17.18
N THR A 37 -6.14 19.92 18.34
CA THR A 37 -6.57 18.52 18.49
C THR A 37 -8.08 18.38 18.33
N GLU A 38 -8.87 19.26 18.94
CA GLU A 38 -10.33 19.25 18.79
C GLU A 38 -10.75 19.57 17.36
N TYR A 39 -10.11 20.54 16.72
CA TYR A 39 -10.32 20.80 15.28
C TYR A 39 -10.00 19.58 14.41
N CYS A 40 -8.88 18.91 14.64
CA CYS A 40 -8.55 17.68 13.92
C CYS A 40 -9.58 16.56 14.15
N LYS A 41 -10.05 16.36 15.40
CA LYS A 41 -11.08 15.37 15.70
C LYS A 41 -12.38 15.68 14.97
N GLN A 42 -12.83 16.92 14.98
CA GLN A 42 -14.02 17.34 14.27
C GLN A 42 -13.88 17.08 12.77
N TYR A 43 -12.77 17.50 12.16
CA TYR A 43 -12.49 17.25 10.74
C TYR A 43 -12.49 15.76 10.38
N LEU A 44 -11.86 14.91 11.21
CA LEU A 44 -11.84 13.47 11.00
C LEU A 44 -13.26 12.88 11.03
N THR A 45 -14.07 13.31 12.02
CA THR A 45 -15.46 12.85 12.18
C THR A 45 -16.34 13.29 11.02
N GLU A 46 -16.27 14.57 10.62
CA GLU A 46 -17.08 15.13 9.53
C GLU A 46 -16.75 14.51 8.16
N ASN A 47 -15.52 14.02 7.98
CA ASN A 47 -15.07 13.42 6.74
C ASN A 47 -15.03 11.88 6.76
N ASP A 48 -15.55 11.26 7.82
CA ASP A 48 -15.54 9.80 8.02
C ASP A 48 -14.11 9.21 7.86
N ILE A 49 -13.15 9.82 8.54
CA ILE A 49 -11.75 9.41 8.53
C ILE A 49 -11.41 8.76 9.86
N GLY A 50 -11.05 7.48 9.82
CA GLY A 50 -10.44 6.79 10.94
C GLY A 50 -8.97 7.15 11.09
N LEU A 51 -8.49 7.17 12.34
CA LEU A 51 -7.09 7.36 12.67
C LEU A 51 -6.68 6.28 13.67
N VAL A 52 -5.56 5.59 13.41
CA VAL A 52 -5.00 4.59 14.30
C VAL A 52 -3.49 4.76 14.39
N CYS A 53 -2.92 4.68 15.59
CA CYS A 53 -1.48 4.81 15.82
C CYS A 53 -0.89 3.54 16.47
N ALA A 54 0.42 3.39 16.37
CA ALA A 54 1.15 2.19 16.83
C ALA A 54 1.02 1.87 18.33
N PHE A 55 0.35 2.74 19.10
CA PHE A 55 0.05 2.54 20.53
C PHE A 55 -1.40 2.15 20.79
N ASP A 56 -2.23 2.10 19.75
CA ASP A 56 -3.62 1.70 19.85
C ASP A 56 -3.75 0.18 19.75
N GLU A 57 -4.64 -0.43 20.51
CA GLU A 57 -4.85 -1.88 20.56
C GLU A 57 -5.29 -2.46 19.21
N ASN A 58 -5.99 -1.66 18.40
CA ASN A 58 -6.45 -2.03 17.07
C ASN A 58 -5.47 -1.67 15.95
N PHE A 59 -4.22 -1.28 16.28
CA PHE A 59 -3.20 -1.06 15.25
C PHE A 59 -2.85 -2.40 14.58
N PRO A 60 -2.80 -2.47 13.24
CA PRO A 60 -2.53 -3.73 12.54
C PRO A 60 -1.20 -4.36 12.94
N ALA A 61 -1.20 -5.67 13.18
CA ALA A 61 0.00 -6.42 13.54
C ALA A 61 1.02 -6.39 12.40
N LEU A 62 2.29 -6.19 12.74
CA LEU A 62 3.38 -6.13 11.77
C LEU A 62 4.21 -7.42 11.80
N PRO A 63 4.72 -7.90 10.66
CA PRO A 63 5.66 -9.01 10.63
C PRO A 63 6.88 -8.74 11.55
N PRO A 64 7.36 -9.73 12.31
CA PRO A 64 8.48 -9.55 13.24
C PRO A 64 9.78 -9.10 12.57
N CYS A 65 9.97 -9.43 11.30
CA CYS A 65 11.14 -9.09 10.50
C CYS A 65 11.16 -7.63 10.00
N VAL A 66 10.07 -6.86 10.19
CA VAL A 66 10.02 -5.45 9.78
C VAL A 66 10.99 -4.63 10.62
N LYS A 67 11.95 -3.99 9.95
CA LYS A 67 12.97 -3.15 10.59
C LYS A 67 12.32 -1.91 11.24
N PRO A 68 12.87 -1.38 12.35
CA PRO A 68 12.32 -0.21 13.04
C PRO A 68 12.06 0.99 12.13
N GLY A 69 12.96 1.27 11.16
CA GLY A 69 12.83 2.38 10.21
C GLY A 69 11.73 2.20 9.16
N ASP A 70 11.23 0.97 8.97
CA ASP A 70 10.16 0.66 8.01
C ASP A 70 8.78 0.61 8.69
N LYS A 71 8.71 0.60 10.02
CA LYS A 71 7.44 0.47 10.75
C LYS A 71 6.58 1.72 10.59
N PRO A 72 5.31 1.56 10.17
CA PRO A 72 4.34 2.64 10.22
C PRO A 72 4.00 2.97 11.69
N TYR A 73 3.76 4.25 11.99
CA TYR A 73 3.38 4.69 13.33
C TYR A 73 1.97 5.24 13.41
N LEU A 74 1.40 5.58 12.26
CA LEU A 74 0.10 6.20 12.16
C LEU A 74 -0.50 5.86 10.82
N PHE A 75 -1.80 5.56 10.84
CA PHE A 75 -2.61 5.48 9.63
C PHE A 75 -3.84 6.37 9.74
N ALA A 76 -4.11 7.11 8.67
CA ALA A 76 -5.42 7.67 8.38
C ALA A 76 -6.11 6.80 7.34
N TYR A 77 -7.39 6.49 7.51
CA TYR A 77 -8.07 5.53 6.65
C TYR A 77 -9.56 5.84 6.48
N LYS A 78 -10.14 5.30 5.40
CA LYS A 78 -11.59 5.17 5.16
C LYS A 78 -11.91 3.72 4.84
N GLY A 79 -13.01 3.20 5.41
CA GLY A 79 -13.43 1.82 5.23
C GLY A 79 -12.99 0.91 6.37
N ASP A 80 -12.83 -0.38 6.09
CA ASP A 80 -12.65 -1.42 7.09
C ASP A 80 -11.17 -1.72 7.39
N ILE A 81 -10.62 -1.14 8.47
CA ILE A 81 -9.24 -1.38 8.90
C ILE A 81 -9.00 -2.82 9.36
N SER A 82 -10.05 -3.56 9.75
CA SER A 82 -9.92 -4.94 10.19
C SER A 82 -9.40 -5.88 9.10
N LEU A 83 -9.50 -5.49 7.83
CA LEU A 83 -8.90 -6.23 6.70
C LEU A 83 -7.38 -6.38 6.81
N LEU A 84 -6.71 -5.55 7.62
CA LEU A 84 -5.27 -5.67 7.89
C LEU A 84 -4.94 -6.56 9.09
N SER A 85 -5.93 -7.10 9.80
CA SER A 85 -5.71 -7.91 11.01
C SER A 85 -5.16 -9.30 10.70
N ASP A 86 -5.47 -9.84 9.53
CA ASP A 86 -5.02 -11.16 9.09
C ASP A 86 -4.29 -11.06 7.75
N ARG A 87 -2.96 -11.07 7.82
CA ARG A 87 -2.09 -11.01 6.65
C ARG A 87 -2.29 -12.19 5.70
N SER A 88 -2.66 -13.37 6.22
CA SER A 88 -2.84 -14.59 5.40
C SER A 88 -3.98 -14.44 4.39
N LYS A 89 -4.95 -13.59 4.65
CA LYS A 89 -6.06 -13.28 3.76
C LYS A 89 -5.72 -12.24 2.69
N ASN A 90 -4.51 -11.70 2.68
CA ASN A 90 -4.15 -10.56 1.89
C ASN A 90 -3.10 -10.92 0.84
N THR A 91 -3.38 -10.62 -0.43
CA THR A 91 -2.46 -10.77 -1.56
C THR A 91 -2.27 -9.43 -2.27
N ALA A 92 -1.04 -8.95 -2.35
CA ALA A 92 -0.71 -7.74 -3.08
C ALA A 92 -0.52 -8.04 -4.58
N VAL A 93 -1.11 -7.21 -5.44
CA VAL A 93 -0.98 -7.28 -6.89
C VAL A 93 -0.37 -5.96 -7.37
N VAL A 94 0.77 -6.04 -8.04
CA VAL A 94 1.56 -4.89 -8.48
C VAL A 94 2.00 -5.05 -9.93
N GLY A 95 2.20 -3.94 -10.65
CA GLY A 95 2.64 -4.00 -12.04
C GLY A 95 2.89 -2.63 -12.65
N VAL A 96 2.93 -2.58 -13.98
CA VAL A 96 3.21 -1.36 -14.76
C VAL A 96 2.01 -0.42 -14.81
N LEU A 97 2.30 0.86 -15.05
CA LEU A 97 1.29 1.92 -15.18
C LEU A 97 0.51 1.85 -16.52
N THR A 98 1.07 1.21 -17.54
CA THR A 98 0.48 1.13 -18.88
C THR A 98 0.54 -0.30 -19.43
N PRO A 99 -0.23 -1.25 -18.86
CA PRO A 99 -0.28 -2.62 -19.35
C PRO A 99 -0.99 -2.70 -20.71
N ALA A 100 -0.52 -3.60 -21.57
CA ALA A 100 -1.23 -3.96 -22.82
C ALA A 100 -2.52 -4.75 -22.51
N THR A 101 -3.43 -4.83 -23.49
CA THR A 101 -4.74 -5.44 -23.29
C THR A 101 -4.67 -6.91 -22.86
N ASP A 102 -3.76 -7.69 -23.42
CA ASP A 102 -3.55 -9.09 -23.04
C ASP A 102 -3.06 -9.25 -21.59
N ILE A 103 -2.20 -8.33 -21.11
CA ILE A 103 -1.76 -8.27 -19.72
C ILE A 103 -2.94 -7.97 -18.80
N ILE A 104 -3.80 -7.00 -19.17
CA ILE A 104 -5.01 -6.65 -18.42
C ILE A 104 -5.96 -7.86 -18.31
N GLU A 105 -6.17 -8.59 -19.40
CA GLU A 105 -7.05 -9.76 -19.41
C GLU A 105 -6.53 -10.89 -18.52
N ARG A 106 -5.23 -11.12 -18.54
CA ARG A 106 -4.57 -12.11 -17.66
C ARG A 106 -4.65 -11.68 -16.19
N GLU A 107 -4.41 -10.42 -15.88
CA GLU A 107 -4.50 -9.87 -14.54
C GLU A 107 -5.92 -10.01 -13.98
N ARG A 108 -6.95 -9.66 -14.76
CA ARG A 108 -8.35 -9.83 -14.35
C ARG A 108 -8.66 -11.25 -13.91
N LYS A 109 -8.25 -12.25 -14.70
CA LYS A 109 -8.45 -13.66 -14.37
C LYS A 109 -7.74 -14.05 -13.08
N ILE A 110 -6.52 -13.57 -12.86
CA ILE A 110 -5.77 -13.81 -11.62
C ILE A 110 -6.56 -13.26 -10.44
N VAL A 111 -6.97 -11.98 -10.51
CA VAL A 111 -7.71 -11.31 -9.43
C VAL A 111 -9.05 -11.99 -9.15
N GLU A 112 -9.81 -12.39 -10.20
CA GLU A 112 -11.05 -13.15 -10.05
C GLU A 112 -10.83 -14.45 -9.26
N LEU A 113 -9.77 -15.21 -9.58
CA LEU A 113 -9.43 -16.43 -8.86
C LEU A 113 -9.05 -16.15 -7.40
N LEU A 114 -8.24 -15.12 -7.12
CA LEU A 114 -7.91 -14.74 -5.74
C LEU A 114 -9.17 -14.44 -4.93
N VAL A 115 -10.11 -13.68 -5.49
CA VAL A 115 -11.40 -13.35 -4.85
C VAL A 115 -12.25 -14.58 -4.63
N GLN A 116 -12.33 -15.51 -5.59
CA GLN A 116 -13.04 -16.79 -5.45
C GLN A 116 -12.47 -17.63 -4.30
N GLY A 117 -11.16 -17.54 -4.05
CA GLY A 117 -10.50 -18.15 -2.89
C GLY A 117 -10.70 -17.40 -1.57
N GLY A 118 -11.50 -16.33 -1.54
CA GLY A 118 -11.78 -15.55 -0.33
C GLY A 118 -10.66 -14.62 0.11
N LEU A 119 -9.73 -14.29 -0.79
CA LEU A 119 -8.60 -13.42 -0.52
C LEU A 119 -8.93 -11.94 -0.79
N ASN A 120 -8.36 -11.06 0.02
CA ASN A 120 -8.37 -9.62 -0.22
C ASN A 120 -7.23 -9.25 -1.18
N VAL A 121 -7.48 -8.30 -2.06
CA VAL A 121 -6.48 -7.81 -3.01
C VAL A 121 -5.94 -6.45 -2.54
N LEU A 122 -4.63 -6.36 -2.38
CA LEU A 122 -3.94 -5.12 -2.01
C LEU A 122 -3.26 -4.52 -3.23
N SER A 123 -3.33 -3.20 -3.37
CA SER A 123 -2.54 -2.47 -4.36
C SER A 123 -2.37 -1.00 -3.98
N GLY A 124 -1.76 -0.20 -4.86
CA GLY A 124 -1.37 1.18 -4.57
C GLY A 124 -2.28 2.25 -5.16
N LEU A 125 -3.35 1.89 -5.81
CA LEU A 125 -4.26 2.82 -6.48
C LEU A 125 -3.59 3.68 -7.59
N ALA A 126 -2.44 3.27 -8.10
CA ALA A 126 -1.81 3.89 -9.27
C ALA A 126 -2.59 3.58 -10.56
N GLY A 127 -2.18 4.16 -11.68
CA GLY A 127 -2.69 3.76 -12.99
C GLY A 127 -2.31 2.33 -13.37
N GLY A 128 -2.86 1.83 -14.47
CA GLY A 128 -2.50 0.52 -15.02
C GLY A 128 -2.89 -0.65 -14.13
N CYS A 129 -1.93 -1.54 -13.82
CA CYS A 129 -2.20 -2.77 -13.07
C CYS A 129 -2.88 -2.53 -11.72
N ASP A 130 -2.46 -1.54 -10.93
CA ASP A 130 -3.12 -1.26 -9.66
C ASP A 130 -4.62 -0.94 -9.84
N THR A 131 -4.96 -0.15 -10.87
CA THR A 131 -6.35 0.16 -11.22
C THR A 131 -7.11 -1.08 -11.66
N VAL A 132 -6.49 -1.96 -12.45
CA VAL A 132 -7.09 -3.22 -12.92
C VAL A 132 -7.34 -4.14 -11.72
N ALA A 133 -6.37 -4.30 -10.83
CA ALA A 133 -6.49 -5.13 -9.64
C ALA A 133 -7.69 -4.71 -8.77
N HIS A 134 -7.79 -3.41 -8.44
CA HIS A 134 -8.90 -2.92 -7.61
C HIS A 134 -10.26 -3.09 -8.29
N LYS A 135 -10.39 -2.72 -9.57
CA LYS A 135 -11.65 -2.86 -10.32
C LYS A 135 -12.07 -4.31 -10.43
N SER A 136 -11.17 -5.20 -10.84
CA SER A 136 -11.47 -6.62 -10.99
C SER A 136 -11.87 -7.27 -9.66
N CYS A 137 -11.24 -6.87 -8.56
CA CYS A 137 -11.60 -7.33 -7.22
C CYS A 137 -13.02 -6.90 -6.84
N ILE A 138 -13.39 -5.63 -7.07
CA ILE A 138 -14.75 -5.12 -6.81
C ILE A 138 -15.77 -5.82 -7.71
N ASP A 139 -15.49 -5.95 -8.99
CA ASP A 139 -16.38 -6.58 -9.98
C ASP A 139 -16.63 -8.07 -9.65
N ALA A 140 -15.64 -8.74 -9.05
CA ALA A 140 -15.77 -10.11 -8.55
C ALA A 140 -16.44 -10.21 -7.16
N GLY A 141 -16.84 -9.09 -6.54
CA GLY A 141 -17.46 -9.04 -5.21
C GLY A 141 -16.48 -9.18 -4.05
N GLY A 142 -15.19 -9.05 -4.30
CA GLY A 142 -14.11 -9.14 -3.30
C GLY A 142 -13.87 -7.86 -2.50
N LYS A 143 -12.98 -7.96 -1.52
CA LYS A 143 -12.50 -6.84 -0.71
C LYS A 143 -11.13 -6.39 -1.20
N THR A 144 -10.95 -5.09 -1.38
CA THR A 144 -9.66 -4.56 -1.81
C THR A 144 -9.16 -3.44 -0.91
N ILE A 145 -7.83 -3.35 -0.79
CA ILE A 145 -7.13 -2.42 0.11
C ILE A 145 -6.19 -1.56 -0.72
N ALA A 146 -6.41 -0.24 -0.69
CA ALA A 146 -5.58 0.72 -1.41
C ALA A 146 -4.66 1.48 -0.45
N PHE A 147 -3.35 1.30 -0.58
CA PHE A 147 -2.35 2.11 0.11
C PHE A 147 -2.02 3.35 -0.71
N LEU A 148 -2.11 4.55 -0.11
CA LEU A 148 -1.88 5.81 -0.81
C LEU A 148 -0.53 6.43 -0.46
N PRO A 149 0.16 7.07 -1.44
CA PRO A 149 1.33 7.91 -1.19
C PRO A 149 0.95 9.36 -0.85
N THR A 150 -0.34 9.66 -0.84
CA THR A 150 -0.92 10.99 -0.62
C THR A 150 -1.85 10.99 0.58
N THR A 151 -2.38 12.14 0.94
CA THR A 151 -3.46 12.25 1.92
C THR A 151 -4.78 11.72 1.36
N LEU A 152 -5.74 11.39 2.22
CA LEU A 152 -7.04 10.82 1.81
C LEU A 152 -7.93 11.79 1.00
N ASP A 153 -7.69 13.07 1.11
CA ASP A 153 -8.39 14.13 0.37
C ASP A 153 -7.72 14.48 -0.97
N SER A 154 -6.53 13.92 -1.23
CA SER A 154 -5.74 14.21 -2.43
C SER A 154 -5.34 12.92 -3.16
N ILE A 155 -6.35 12.19 -3.68
CA ILE A 155 -6.12 10.94 -4.43
C ILE A 155 -5.27 11.20 -5.68
N TYR A 156 -4.26 10.37 -5.87
CA TYR A 156 -3.40 10.38 -7.06
C TYR A 156 -3.27 8.97 -7.65
N PRO A 157 -3.47 8.81 -8.98
CA PRO A 157 -3.90 9.82 -9.93
C PRO A 157 -5.36 10.25 -9.69
N LYS A 158 -5.73 11.48 -10.11
CA LYS A 158 -7.09 12.04 -9.87
C LYS A 158 -8.21 11.21 -10.52
N GLU A 159 -7.90 10.54 -11.61
CA GLU A 159 -8.80 9.64 -12.33
C GLU A 159 -9.28 8.48 -11.45
N ASN A 160 -8.50 8.10 -10.46
CA ASN A 160 -8.84 7.03 -9.51
C ASN A 160 -9.61 7.51 -8.27
N THR A 161 -10.01 8.79 -8.20
CA THR A 161 -10.81 9.30 -7.07
C THR A 161 -12.15 8.55 -6.93
N SER A 162 -12.85 8.29 -8.03
CA SER A 162 -14.10 7.52 -8.02
C SER A 162 -13.86 6.05 -7.61
N LEU A 163 -12.73 5.47 -8.02
CA LEU A 163 -12.35 4.11 -7.64
C LEU A 163 -12.07 4.01 -6.14
N ALA A 164 -11.36 4.99 -5.54
CA ALA A 164 -11.15 5.06 -4.10
C ALA A 164 -12.49 5.06 -3.32
N GLN A 165 -13.48 5.81 -3.80
CA GLN A 165 -14.82 5.82 -3.20
C GLN A 165 -15.55 4.48 -3.37
N GLN A 166 -15.41 3.82 -4.52
CA GLN A 166 -15.98 2.50 -4.77
C GLN A 166 -15.37 1.44 -3.85
N ILE A 167 -14.05 1.47 -3.64
CA ILE A 167 -13.34 0.59 -2.68
C ILE A 167 -14.00 0.68 -1.30
N VAL A 168 -14.19 1.87 -0.78
CA VAL A 168 -14.83 2.07 0.54
C VAL A 168 -16.28 1.58 0.54
N ARG A 169 -17.06 1.91 -0.48
CA ARG A 169 -18.48 1.50 -0.59
C ARG A 169 -18.66 -0.01 -0.71
N SER A 170 -17.71 -0.72 -1.31
CA SER A 170 -17.72 -2.19 -1.39
C SER A 170 -17.18 -2.87 -0.12
N GLY A 171 -16.94 -2.11 0.96
CA GLY A 171 -16.43 -2.60 2.23
C GLY A 171 -14.96 -2.91 2.21
N GLY A 172 -14.20 -2.29 1.31
CA GLY A 172 -12.74 -2.31 1.27
C GLY A 172 -12.13 -1.21 2.15
N LEU A 173 -10.83 -0.95 1.94
CA LEU A 173 -10.05 -0.02 2.75
C LEU A 173 -9.22 0.91 1.85
N VAL A 174 -9.24 2.20 2.14
CA VAL A 174 -8.29 3.20 1.60
C VAL A 174 -7.51 3.78 2.76
N ILE A 175 -6.17 3.68 2.71
CA ILE A 175 -5.32 3.93 3.87
C ILE A 175 -4.01 4.64 3.48
N THR A 176 -3.52 5.50 4.37
CA THR A 176 -2.27 6.24 4.17
C THR A 176 -1.55 6.51 5.50
N GLU A 177 -0.22 6.65 5.44
CA GLU A 177 0.58 7.19 6.55
C GLU A 177 0.65 8.73 6.54
N TYR A 178 0.16 9.37 5.48
CA TYR A 178 0.37 10.80 5.25
C TYR A 178 -0.88 11.61 5.62
N ILE A 179 -0.73 12.48 6.59
CA ILE A 179 -1.79 13.38 7.09
C ILE A 179 -1.60 14.84 6.62
N ALA A 180 -0.52 15.10 5.86
CA ALA A 180 -0.22 16.40 5.28
C ALA A 180 0.32 16.24 3.84
N PRO A 181 0.11 17.22 2.97
CA PRO A 181 0.66 17.19 1.61
C PRO A 181 2.20 17.13 1.64
N PRO A 182 2.85 16.63 0.59
CA PRO A 182 4.32 16.62 0.49
C PRO A 182 4.85 18.04 0.44
N ALA A 183 5.96 18.32 1.14
CA ALA A 183 6.57 19.65 1.19
C ALA A 183 7.17 20.08 -0.16
N ASN A 184 7.53 19.11 -1.01
CA ASN A 184 8.14 19.35 -2.32
C ASN A 184 8.02 18.11 -3.23
N ARG A 185 8.44 18.27 -4.50
CA ARG A 185 8.40 17.20 -5.51
C ARG A 185 9.26 15.98 -5.12
N TYR A 186 10.39 16.17 -4.48
CA TYR A 186 11.25 15.07 -4.05
C TYR A 186 10.55 14.20 -3.00
N GLU A 187 9.95 14.82 -1.99
CA GLU A 187 9.15 14.11 -0.99
C GLU A 187 7.96 13.40 -1.62
N HIS A 188 7.29 14.04 -2.58
CA HIS A 188 6.19 13.42 -3.31
C HIS A 188 6.64 12.11 -3.97
N ILE A 189 7.73 12.11 -4.73
CA ILE A 189 8.26 10.91 -5.39
C ILE A 189 8.69 9.85 -4.35
N LYS A 190 9.35 10.28 -3.27
CA LYS A 190 9.80 9.39 -2.21
C LYS A 190 8.64 8.64 -1.55
N ARG A 191 7.49 9.29 -1.36
CA ARG A 191 6.29 8.68 -0.76
C ARG A 191 5.73 7.52 -1.58
N PHE A 192 5.85 7.52 -2.90
CA PHE A 192 5.47 6.37 -3.73
C PHE A 192 6.31 5.14 -3.40
N ILE A 193 7.63 5.32 -3.33
CA ILE A 193 8.56 4.23 -2.98
C ILE A 193 8.32 3.75 -1.55
N GLU A 194 8.12 4.67 -0.60
CA GLU A 194 7.87 4.33 0.80
C GLU A 194 6.54 3.59 0.98
N ARG A 195 5.51 3.96 0.21
CA ARG A 195 4.21 3.31 0.25
C ARG A 195 4.27 1.85 -0.20
N ASP A 196 5.10 1.52 -1.20
CA ASP A 196 5.20 0.17 -1.76
C ASP A 196 5.57 -0.88 -0.70
N ARG A 197 6.31 -0.48 0.35
CA ARG A 197 6.62 -1.37 1.46
C ARG A 197 5.38 -1.84 2.22
N LEU A 198 4.34 -0.99 2.30
CA LEU A 198 3.11 -1.33 3.01
C LEU A 198 2.34 -2.45 2.31
N GLN A 199 2.33 -2.47 1.00
CA GLN A 199 1.71 -3.55 0.23
C GLN A 199 2.34 -4.90 0.59
N ALA A 200 3.68 -4.97 0.62
CA ALA A 200 4.41 -6.17 1.02
C ALA A 200 4.28 -6.51 2.52
N MET A 201 4.17 -5.48 3.37
CA MET A 201 4.08 -5.64 4.82
C MET A 201 2.77 -6.30 5.25
N PHE A 202 1.66 -5.94 4.61
CA PHE A 202 0.32 -6.40 4.96
C PHE A 202 -0.23 -7.52 4.06
N ALA A 203 0.61 -8.10 3.20
CA ALA A 203 0.26 -9.22 2.33
C ALA A 203 1.11 -10.46 2.65
N ALA A 204 0.49 -11.64 2.67
CA ALA A 204 1.22 -12.91 2.74
C ALA A 204 1.89 -13.22 1.40
N ASN A 205 1.28 -12.80 0.30
CA ASN A 205 1.72 -13.04 -1.06
C ASN A 205 1.82 -11.73 -1.84
N VAL A 206 2.85 -11.57 -2.67
CA VAL A 206 2.98 -10.45 -3.61
C VAL A 206 3.12 -11.00 -5.03
N ILE A 207 2.19 -10.62 -5.90
CA ILE A 207 2.14 -11.03 -7.30
C ILE A 207 2.57 -9.86 -8.18
N LEU A 208 3.65 -10.04 -8.95
CA LEU A 208 4.06 -9.13 -9.99
C LEU A 208 3.39 -9.52 -11.31
N ILE A 209 2.55 -8.63 -11.84
CA ILE A 209 1.90 -8.83 -13.14
C ILE A 209 2.91 -8.66 -14.26
N ALA A 210 3.43 -7.47 -14.46
CA ALA A 210 4.47 -7.17 -15.42
C ALA A 210 5.27 -5.96 -14.97
N SER A 211 6.57 -5.95 -15.23
CA SER A 211 7.42 -4.78 -14.98
C SER A 211 8.70 -4.81 -15.82
N TYR A 212 9.11 -3.64 -16.29
CA TYR A 212 10.44 -3.46 -16.83
C TYR A 212 11.49 -3.62 -15.73
N ASP A 213 12.71 -4.00 -16.10
CA ASP A 213 13.82 -3.95 -15.17
C ASP A 213 14.38 -2.53 -15.03
N LYS A 214 15.19 -2.31 -13.99
CA LYS A 214 15.76 -0.99 -13.64
C LYS A 214 16.45 -0.35 -14.85
N GLY A 215 16.03 0.86 -15.18
CA GLY A 215 16.59 1.65 -16.30
C GLY A 215 16.02 1.32 -17.69
N GLN A 216 15.07 0.38 -17.80
CA GLN A 216 14.47 -0.01 -19.07
C GLN A 216 13.04 0.56 -19.28
N GLY A 217 12.47 1.19 -18.25
CA GLY A 217 11.11 1.72 -18.29
C GLY A 217 10.49 1.80 -16.90
N ASP A 218 9.16 1.62 -16.81
CA ASP A 218 8.43 1.58 -15.56
C ASP A 218 8.81 0.33 -14.74
N SER A 219 9.60 0.55 -13.71
CA SER A 219 10.15 -0.48 -12.81
C SER A 219 9.84 -0.20 -11.33
N GLY A 220 8.79 0.58 -11.03
CA GLY A 220 8.39 0.94 -9.67
C GLY A 220 8.09 -0.27 -8.81
N SER A 221 7.40 -1.27 -9.37
CA SER A 221 6.99 -2.51 -8.68
C SER A 221 8.14 -3.31 -8.07
N ARG A 222 9.40 -3.09 -8.50
CA ARG A 222 10.57 -3.75 -7.89
C ARG A 222 10.69 -3.47 -6.40
N HIS A 223 10.24 -2.29 -5.92
CA HIS A 223 10.32 -1.93 -4.51
C HIS A 223 9.40 -2.80 -3.65
N ALA A 224 8.17 -3.02 -4.11
CA ALA A 224 7.24 -3.94 -3.45
C ALA A 224 7.80 -5.37 -3.42
N MET A 225 8.34 -5.87 -4.55
CA MET A 225 8.93 -7.22 -4.64
C MET A 225 10.17 -7.40 -3.77
N GLN A 226 11.02 -6.37 -3.66
CA GLN A 226 12.17 -6.39 -2.75
C GLN A 226 11.70 -6.43 -1.29
N LYS A 227 10.72 -5.60 -0.91
CA LYS A 227 10.17 -5.59 0.44
C LYS A 227 9.42 -6.87 0.78
N ALA A 228 8.79 -7.52 -0.20
CA ALA A 228 8.19 -8.84 -0.04
C ALA A 228 9.22 -9.87 0.45
N ALA A 229 10.40 -9.92 -0.19
CA ALA A 229 11.49 -10.79 0.26
C ALA A 229 11.99 -10.44 1.67
N GLU A 230 12.13 -9.14 1.99
CA GLU A 230 12.57 -8.68 3.31
C GLU A 230 11.56 -9.01 4.43
N TYR A 231 10.26 -9.02 4.13
CA TYR A 231 9.19 -9.22 5.11
C TYR A 231 8.61 -10.63 5.10
N GLY A 232 9.24 -11.56 4.38
CA GLY A 232 8.85 -12.96 4.35
C GLY A 232 7.49 -13.19 3.68
N ALA A 233 7.08 -12.34 2.72
CA ALA A 233 5.96 -12.60 1.84
C ALA A 233 6.41 -13.51 0.69
N ALA A 234 5.56 -14.46 0.29
CA ALA A 234 5.80 -15.26 -0.90
C ALA A 234 5.74 -14.36 -2.16
N ARG A 235 6.62 -14.62 -3.10
CA ARG A 235 6.75 -13.82 -4.31
C ARG A 235 6.35 -14.61 -5.52
N TYR A 236 5.36 -14.14 -6.25
CA TYR A 236 4.89 -14.74 -7.48
C TYR A 236 5.02 -13.77 -8.64
N VAL A 237 5.19 -14.30 -9.84
CA VAL A 237 5.22 -13.51 -11.07
C VAL A 237 4.27 -14.11 -12.11
N MET A 238 3.50 -13.27 -12.77
CA MET A 238 2.77 -13.64 -13.97
C MET A 238 3.77 -13.78 -15.12
N TYR A 239 3.92 -14.98 -15.68
CA TYR A 239 4.88 -15.22 -16.75
C TYR A 239 4.51 -16.45 -17.57
N ASN A 240 4.67 -16.34 -18.88
CA ASN A 240 4.52 -17.44 -19.82
C ASN A 240 5.78 -17.53 -20.70
N HIS A 241 6.50 -18.63 -20.61
CA HIS A 241 7.74 -18.85 -21.36
C HIS A 241 7.59 -18.79 -22.89
N TYR A 242 6.40 -19.02 -23.42
CA TYR A 242 6.15 -19.00 -24.86
C TYR A 242 5.85 -17.62 -25.42
N THR A 243 5.25 -16.73 -24.62
CA THR A 243 4.77 -15.43 -25.09
C THR A 243 5.53 -14.24 -24.53
N ASP A 244 6.13 -14.38 -23.33
CA ASP A 244 6.65 -13.24 -22.57
C ASP A 244 8.18 -13.16 -22.59
N THR A 245 8.88 -14.19 -23.13
CA THR A 245 10.34 -14.33 -23.06
C THR A 245 11.08 -13.15 -23.69
N ASP A 246 10.62 -12.66 -24.83
CA ASP A 246 11.31 -11.59 -25.58
C ASP A 246 10.72 -10.20 -25.30
N LEU A 247 9.70 -10.09 -24.43
CA LEU A 247 9.05 -8.83 -24.14
C LEU A 247 9.78 -8.07 -23.03
N PRO A 248 10.25 -6.84 -23.27
CA PRO A 248 10.97 -6.05 -22.27
C PRO A 248 10.11 -5.74 -21.02
N ILE A 249 8.80 -5.65 -21.17
CA ILE A 249 7.84 -5.41 -20.09
C ILE A 249 7.82 -6.53 -19.04
N PHE A 250 8.36 -7.70 -19.32
CA PHE A 250 8.53 -8.82 -18.39
C PHE A 250 9.98 -9.02 -17.93
N ALA A 251 10.87 -8.05 -18.16
CA ALA A 251 12.29 -8.19 -17.81
C ALA A 251 12.51 -8.37 -16.30
N LEU A 252 11.76 -7.63 -15.44
CA LEU A 252 11.82 -7.81 -14.01
C LEU A 252 11.25 -9.17 -13.59
N ASN A 253 10.18 -9.65 -14.23
CA ASN A 253 9.58 -10.96 -13.95
C ASN A 253 10.60 -12.07 -14.18
N ARG A 254 11.31 -12.07 -15.30
CA ARG A 254 12.39 -13.05 -15.59
C ARG A 254 13.48 -13.01 -14.55
N ARG A 255 13.99 -11.83 -14.22
CA ARG A 255 15.03 -11.68 -13.19
C ARG A 255 14.56 -12.21 -11.83
N LEU A 256 13.33 -11.94 -11.43
CA LEU A 256 12.80 -12.42 -10.16
C LEU A 256 12.61 -13.93 -10.14
N ILE A 257 12.30 -14.59 -11.27
CA ILE A 257 12.29 -16.06 -11.40
C ILE A 257 13.69 -16.60 -11.10
N ASP A 258 14.72 -16.02 -11.69
CA ASP A 258 16.13 -16.41 -11.44
C ASP A 258 16.52 -16.17 -9.95
N GLU A 259 15.90 -15.20 -9.28
CA GLU A 259 16.07 -14.90 -7.85
C GLU A 259 15.15 -15.73 -6.94
N GLY A 260 14.41 -16.72 -7.48
CA GLY A 260 13.59 -17.66 -6.71
C GLY A 260 12.14 -17.22 -6.47
N ALA A 261 11.61 -16.25 -7.22
CA ALA A 261 10.16 -16.03 -7.26
C ALA A 261 9.46 -17.12 -8.08
N GLU A 262 8.28 -17.54 -7.66
CA GLU A 262 7.53 -18.60 -8.34
C GLU A 262 6.70 -18.03 -9.49
N ILE A 263 6.62 -18.80 -10.59
CA ILE A 263 5.69 -18.48 -11.66
C ILE A 263 4.28 -18.80 -11.21
N LEU A 264 3.38 -17.83 -11.35
CA LEU A 264 1.98 -17.99 -10.97
C LEU A 264 1.27 -18.97 -11.92
N THR A 265 1.11 -20.18 -11.45
CA THR A 265 0.38 -21.26 -12.14
C THR A 265 -0.99 -21.49 -11.46
N PRO A 266 -1.94 -22.23 -12.08
CA PRO A 266 -3.16 -22.63 -11.38
C PRO A 266 -2.87 -23.31 -10.02
N LYS A 267 -1.88 -24.19 -9.96
CA LYS A 267 -1.47 -24.83 -8.71
C LYS A 267 -0.98 -23.83 -7.67
N ALA A 268 -0.16 -22.85 -8.07
CA ALA A 268 0.30 -21.79 -7.16
C ALA A 268 -0.88 -20.94 -6.64
N ILE A 269 -1.89 -20.68 -7.46
CA ILE A 269 -3.11 -19.98 -7.02
C ILE A 269 -3.86 -20.81 -5.97
N ASP A 270 -4.02 -22.12 -6.20
CA ASP A 270 -4.65 -23.03 -5.24
C ASP A 270 -3.87 -23.07 -3.90
N GLU A 271 -2.53 -23.05 -3.95
CA GLU A 271 -1.67 -22.97 -2.75
C GLU A 271 -1.86 -21.63 -2.00
N ILE A 272 -1.93 -20.51 -2.70
CA ILE A 272 -2.20 -19.19 -2.11
C ILE A 272 -3.58 -19.16 -1.43
N GLN A 273 -4.57 -19.84 -1.98
CA GLN A 273 -5.95 -19.87 -1.45
C GLN A 273 -6.08 -20.76 -0.20
N ASN A 274 -5.24 -21.79 -0.06
CA ASN A 274 -5.34 -22.79 0.99
C ASN A 274 -4.27 -22.64 2.10
N GLY A 275 -3.32 -21.75 1.96
CA GLY A 275 -2.26 -21.45 2.94
C GLY A 275 -2.63 -20.35 3.87
#